data_7e03b76be12f307895e1013ce7a61878
#
_entry.id   7e03b76be12f307895e1013ce7a61878
#
_cell.length_a   1.000
_cell.length_b   1.000
_cell.length_c   1.000
_cell.angle_alpha   90.00
_cell.angle_beta   90.00
_cell.angle_gamma   90.00
#
_symmetry.space_group_name_H-M   'P 1'
#
loop_
_entity.id
_entity.type
_entity.pdbx_description
1 polymer ?
#
loop_
_entity_poly.entity_id
_entity_poly.type
_entity_poly.pdbx_seq_one_letter_code
_entity_poly.pdbx_strand_id
1 'polypeptide(L)'
;MGFQLTSENYYSDIANYEYMSVSQFKDFAGTYGKLGCEECAMAKIRGKYKEPDRTALLEGSYVDFFYEGTLDKFKEEHAELFRQDGELKANFIKAEKAIARSLRDPLFQEYMSGEKQVIMTGELFGSKRKIKMDSYHPG
;
A
#
# COMPACT_ATOMS: atom_id res chain seq x y z
N MET A 1 -0.02 1.02 -28.44
CA MET A 1 0.22 1.88 -27.27
C MET A 1 0.71 1.01 -26.11
N GLY A 2 1.75 1.44 -25.42
CA GLY A 2 2.20 0.75 -24.22
C GLY A 2 1.24 0.98 -23.05
N PHE A 3 1.17 0.03 -22.10
CA PHE A 3 0.42 0.18 -20.86
C PHE A 3 1.01 1.34 -20.04
N GLN A 4 0.18 2.31 -19.69
CA GLN A 4 0.58 3.45 -18.87
C GLN A 4 0.14 3.22 -17.43
N LEU A 5 1.10 3.28 -16.50
CA LEU A 5 0.86 3.11 -15.07
C LEU A 5 0.32 4.41 -14.47
N THR A 6 -0.78 4.31 -13.71
CA THR A 6 -1.42 5.42 -12.99
C THR A 6 -1.73 5.00 -11.55
N SER A 7 -2.10 5.95 -10.69
CA SER A 7 -2.51 5.64 -9.31
C SER A 7 -3.72 4.72 -9.26
N GLU A 8 -4.65 4.83 -10.20
CA GLU A 8 -5.86 4.03 -10.26
C GLU A 8 -5.60 2.58 -10.65
N ASN A 9 -4.61 2.34 -11.54
CA ASN A 9 -4.32 1.01 -12.06
C ASN A 9 -3.06 0.37 -11.45
N TYR A 10 -2.39 1.04 -10.50
CA TYR A 10 -1.12 0.59 -9.93
C TYR A 10 -1.16 -0.84 -9.37
N TYR A 11 -2.29 -1.24 -8.78
CA TYR A 11 -2.50 -2.57 -8.19
C TYR A 11 -3.25 -3.54 -9.10
N SER A 12 -3.54 -3.15 -10.34
CA SER A 12 -4.24 -4.04 -11.28
C SER A 12 -3.37 -5.24 -11.66
N ASP A 13 -4.03 -6.32 -12.07
CA ASP A 13 -3.34 -7.55 -12.50
C ASP A 13 -2.40 -7.29 -13.69
N ILE A 14 -2.80 -6.40 -14.63
CA ILE A 14 -1.97 -6.00 -15.77
C ILE A 14 -0.71 -5.26 -15.27
N ALA A 15 -0.86 -4.31 -14.35
CA ALA A 15 0.27 -3.59 -13.79
C ALA A 15 1.21 -4.51 -13.00
N ASN A 16 0.66 -5.50 -12.29
CA ASN A 16 1.44 -6.49 -11.53
C ASN A 16 2.15 -7.51 -12.43
N TYR A 17 1.62 -7.75 -13.63
CA TYR A 17 2.26 -8.59 -14.64
C TYR A 17 3.36 -7.84 -15.39
N GLU A 18 3.12 -6.59 -15.79
CA GLU A 18 4.06 -5.77 -16.57
C GLU A 18 5.23 -5.23 -15.73
N TYR A 19 4.99 -4.91 -14.46
CA TYR A 19 5.95 -4.28 -13.56
C TYR A 19 6.05 -5.02 -12.24
N MET A 20 7.27 -5.34 -11.83
CA MET A 20 7.52 -5.92 -10.51
C MET A 20 7.65 -4.83 -9.45
N SER A 21 6.84 -4.91 -8.40
CA SER A 21 6.95 -4.08 -7.20
C SER A 21 7.89 -4.70 -6.15
N VAL A 22 8.26 -3.92 -5.14
CA VAL A 22 9.04 -4.41 -4.00
C VAL A 22 8.31 -5.55 -3.27
N SER A 23 6.99 -5.45 -3.10
CA SER A 23 6.20 -6.51 -2.45
C SER A 23 6.24 -7.81 -3.21
N GLN A 24 6.10 -7.76 -4.54
CA GLN A 24 6.21 -8.95 -5.39
C GLN A 24 7.62 -9.55 -5.33
N PHE A 25 8.67 -8.72 -5.36
CA PHE A 25 10.05 -9.19 -5.20
C PHE A 25 10.25 -9.93 -3.87
N LYS A 26 9.67 -9.41 -2.77
CA LYS A 26 9.71 -10.08 -1.46
C LYS A 26 9.02 -11.43 -1.44
N ASP A 27 7.97 -11.63 -2.24
CA ASP A 27 7.31 -12.94 -2.37
C ASP A 27 8.25 -13.98 -2.98
N PHE A 28 9.14 -13.60 -3.91
CA PHE A 28 10.17 -14.49 -4.47
C PHE A 28 11.35 -14.69 -3.53
N ALA A 29 11.95 -13.59 -3.06
CA ALA A 29 13.21 -13.62 -2.32
C ALA A 29 13.02 -13.94 -0.82
N GLY A 30 11.83 -13.71 -0.28
CA GLY A 30 11.58 -13.77 1.15
C GLY A 30 12.05 -12.52 1.89
N THR A 31 11.84 -12.54 3.19
CA THR A 31 12.25 -11.50 4.14
C THR A 31 12.72 -12.16 5.44
N TYR A 32 13.23 -11.37 6.38
CA TYR A 32 13.59 -11.90 7.69
C TYR A 32 12.38 -12.63 8.33
N GLY A 33 12.56 -13.89 8.65
CA GLY A 33 11.53 -14.75 9.26
C GLY A 33 10.47 -15.31 8.31
N LYS A 34 10.52 -15.00 7.00
CA LYS A 34 9.62 -15.55 5.99
C LYS A 34 10.40 -15.96 4.73
N LEU A 35 10.39 -17.25 4.41
CA LEU A 35 10.98 -17.75 3.18
C LEU A 35 10.19 -17.28 1.95
N GLY A 36 10.91 -16.98 0.87
CA GLY A 36 10.32 -16.74 -0.44
C GLY A 36 9.75 -18.04 -1.04
N CYS A 37 8.76 -17.89 -1.90
CA CYS A 37 8.14 -19.01 -2.61
C CYS A 37 7.82 -18.58 -4.04
N GLU A 38 8.62 -19.06 -5.00
CA GLU A 38 8.47 -18.73 -6.41
C GLU A 38 7.08 -19.12 -6.95
N GLU A 39 6.61 -20.33 -6.62
CA GLU A 39 5.30 -20.82 -7.07
C GLU A 39 4.15 -19.94 -6.56
N CYS A 40 4.18 -19.56 -5.27
CA CYS A 40 3.20 -18.66 -4.68
C CYS A 40 3.28 -17.26 -5.30
N ALA A 41 4.47 -16.72 -5.49
CA ALA A 41 4.69 -15.43 -6.12
C ALA A 41 4.14 -15.40 -7.56
N MET A 42 4.42 -16.44 -8.35
CA MET A 42 3.90 -16.57 -9.71
C MET A 42 2.39 -16.77 -9.76
N ALA A 43 1.81 -17.50 -8.80
CA ALA A 43 0.36 -17.66 -8.70
C ALA A 43 -0.36 -16.32 -8.42
N LYS A 44 0.23 -15.46 -7.57
CA LYS A 44 -0.25 -14.10 -7.32
C LYS A 44 -0.18 -13.23 -8.58
N ILE A 45 0.96 -13.22 -9.27
CA ILE A 45 1.16 -12.44 -10.51
C ILE A 45 0.16 -12.85 -11.60
N ARG A 46 -0.14 -14.14 -11.70
CA ARG A 46 -1.10 -14.69 -12.66
C ARG A 46 -2.56 -14.55 -12.23
N GLY A 47 -2.84 -13.92 -11.10
CA GLY A 47 -4.20 -13.80 -10.55
C GLY A 47 -4.84 -15.11 -10.09
N LYS A 48 -4.05 -16.20 -9.96
CA LYS A 48 -4.54 -17.52 -9.52
C LYS A 48 -4.65 -17.65 -8.00
N TYR A 49 -3.98 -16.77 -7.27
CA TYR A 49 -4.01 -16.74 -5.82
C TYR A 49 -4.05 -15.30 -5.33
N LYS A 50 -4.98 -15.01 -4.43
CA LYS A 50 -5.07 -13.76 -3.70
C LYS A 50 -4.99 -14.06 -2.21
N GLU A 51 -4.11 -13.36 -1.50
CA GLU A 51 -4.09 -13.48 -0.04
C GLU A 51 -5.41 -12.98 0.54
N PRO A 52 -5.95 -13.67 1.57
CA PRO A 52 -7.15 -13.19 2.25
C PRO A 52 -6.87 -11.85 2.91
N ASP A 53 -7.87 -10.96 2.87
CA ASP A 53 -7.78 -9.66 3.51
C ASP A 53 -7.60 -9.85 5.02
N ARG A 54 -6.56 -9.21 5.56
CA ARG A 54 -6.24 -9.26 6.99
C ARG A 54 -6.58 -7.91 7.63
N THR A 55 -7.14 -7.95 8.82
CA THR A 55 -7.44 -6.74 9.60
C THR A 55 -6.21 -5.83 9.75
N ALA A 56 -5.02 -6.41 9.91
CA ALA A 56 -3.77 -5.65 9.99
C ALA A 56 -3.46 -4.84 8.70
N LEU A 57 -3.86 -5.34 7.53
CA LEU A 57 -3.73 -4.58 6.27
C LEU A 57 -4.69 -3.39 6.24
N LEU A 58 -5.93 -3.57 6.71
CA LEU A 58 -6.90 -2.47 6.81
C LEU A 58 -6.45 -1.40 7.82
N GLU A 59 -5.82 -1.79 8.93
CA GLU A 59 -5.25 -0.83 9.88
C GLU A 59 -4.14 0.01 9.25
N GLY A 60 -3.23 -0.63 8.50
CA GLY A 60 -2.19 0.06 7.73
C GLY A 60 -2.80 1.00 6.69
N SER A 61 -3.73 0.51 5.89
CA SER A 61 -4.43 1.31 4.88
C SER A 61 -5.15 2.51 5.49
N TYR A 62 -5.75 2.37 6.67
CA TYR A 62 -6.40 3.47 7.38
C TYR A 62 -5.46 4.65 7.61
N VAL A 63 -4.22 4.38 8.04
CA VAL A 63 -3.20 5.41 8.26
C VAL A 63 -2.72 5.98 6.93
N ASP A 64 -2.51 5.14 5.92
CA ASP A 64 -2.05 5.56 4.60
C ASP A 64 -3.06 6.51 3.94
N PHE A 65 -4.35 6.16 3.94
CA PHE A 65 -5.43 6.99 3.41
C PHE A 65 -5.60 8.32 4.17
N PHE A 66 -5.28 8.35 5.47
CA PHE A 66 -5.22 9.61 6.20
C PHE A 66 -4.16 10.55 5.61
N TYR A 67 -2.94 10.05 5.40
CA TYR A 67 -1.85 10.86 4.83
C TYR A 67 -2.03 11.17 3.34
N GLU A 68 -2.80 10.39 2.62
CA GLU A 68 -3.23 10.68 1.25
C GLU A 68 -4.34 11.75 1.19
N GLY A 69 -5.01 12.04 2.30
CA GLY A 69 -6.15 12.96 2.37
C GLY A 69 -7.46 12.36 1.86
N THR A 70 -7.57 11.04 1.79
CA THR A 70 -8.72 10.30 1.25
C THR A 70 -9.38 9.36 2.26
N LEU A 71 -9.13 9.57 3.56
CA LEU A 71 -9.64 8.72 4.63
C LEU A 71 -11.18 8.68 4.70
N ASP A 72 -11.85 9.79 4.42
CA ASP A 72 -13.32 9.83 4.47
C ASP A 72 -13.95 8.90 3.44
N LYS A 73 -13.42 8.92 2.20
CA LYS A 73 -13.83 7.99 1.15
C LYS A 73 -13.55 6.53 1.54
N PHE A 74 -12.40 6.26 2.13
CA PHE A 74 -12.06 4.93 2.62
C PHE A 74 -13.04 4.44 3.69
N LYS A 75 -13.46 5.32 4.62
CA LYS A 75 -14.46 5.00 5.64
C LYS A 75 -15.83 4.69 5.02
N GLU A 76 -16.23 5.40 3.97
CA GLU A 76 -17.49 5.15 3.26
C GLU A 76 -17.50 3.81 2.53
N GLU A 77 -16.37 3.40 1.97
CA GLU A 77 -16.24 2.16 1.22
C GLU A 77 -16.06 0.92 2.11
N HIS A 78 -15.75 1.10 3.41
CA HIS A 78 -15.39 0.04 4.35
C HIS A 78 -16.25 0.02 5.60
N ALA A 79 -17.49 -0.49 5.47
CA ALA A 79 -18.41 -0.63 6.61
C ALA A 79 -17.86 -1.53 7.73
N GLU A 80 -16.94 -2.45 7.40
CA GLU A 80 -16.27 -3.35 8.33
C GLU A 80 -15.36 -2.64 9.35
N LEU A 81 -15.03 -1.36 9.16
CA LEU A 81 -14.31 -0.53 10.13
C LEU A 81 -15.12 -0.25 11.39
N PHE A 82 -16.44 -0.28 11.25
CA PHE A 82 -17.38 0.14 12.29
C PHE A 82 -18.01 -1.06 13.00
N ARG A 83 -18.44 -0.80 14.22
CA ARG A 83 -19.29 -1.70 15.00
C ARG A 83 -20.75 -1.49 14.61
N GLN A 84 -21.63 -2.35 15.10
CA GLN A 84 -23.08 -2.26 14.86
C GLN A 84 -23.71 -0.95 15.40
N ASP A 85 -23.08 -0.35 16.42
CA ASP A 85 -23.49 0.93 17.01
C ASP A 85 -22.98 2.16 16.24
N GLY A 86 -22.26 1.96 15.12
CA GLY A 86 -21.70 3.03 14.30
C GLY A 86 -20.35 3.55 14.78
N GLU A 87 -19.83 3.06 15.91
CA GLU A 87 -18.51 3.44 16.42
C GLU A 87 -17.38 2.65 15.75
N LEU A 88 -16.20 3.24 15.63
CA LEU A 88 -15.00 2.55 15.13
C LEU A 88 -14.62 1.36 16.01
N LYS A 89 -14.20 0.28 15.40
CA LYS A 89 -13.60 -0.85 16.11
C LYS A 89 -12.30 -0.45 16.81
N ALA A 90 -11.96 -1.13 17.90
CA ALA A 90 -10.84 -0.79 18.78
C ALA A 90 -9.48 -0.66 18.07
N ASN A 91 -9.23 -1.48 17.06
CA ASN A 91 -7.99 -1.42 16.27
C ASN A 91 -7.89 -0.14 15.41
N PHE A 92 -8.99 0.37 14.86
CA PHE A 92 -9.01 1.65 14.13
C PHE A 92 -8.95 2.85 15.07
N ILE A 93 -9.49 2.74 16.28
CA ILE A 93 -9.25 3.73 17.35
C ILE A 93 -7.76 3.81 17.70
N LYS A 94 -7.05 2.67 17.72
CA LYS A 94 -5.58 2.66 17.87
C LYS A 94 -4.87 3.34 16.71
N ALA A 95 -5.34 3.11 15.47
CA ALA A 95 -4.80 3.79 14.29
C ALA A 95 -4.98 5.30 14.39
N GLU A 96 -6.15 5.80 14.83
CA GLU A 96 -6.36 7.24 15.07
C GLU A 96 -5.44 7.81 16.14
N LYS A 97 -5.19 7.07 17.22
CA LYS A 97 -4.21 7.48 18.23
C LYS A 97 -2.79 7.55 17.68
N ALA A 98 -2.41 6.62 16.80
CA ALA A 98 -1.12 6.64 16.12
C ALA A 98 -1.00 7.86 15.20
N ILE A 99 -2.04 8.16 14.43
CA ILE A 99 -2.12 9.37 13.60
C ILE A 99 -1.98 10.62 14.48
N ALA A 100 -2.77 10.74 15.55
CA ALA A 100 -2.71 11.87 16.46
C ALA A 100 -1.32 12.06 17.09
N ARG A 101 -0.60 10.97 17.36
CA ARG A 101 0.79 11.03 17.84
C ARG A 101 1.74 11.52 16.75
N SER A 102 1.63 11.00 15.54
CA SER A 102 2.48 11.39 14.41
C SER A 102 2.30 12.85 14.03
N LEU A 103 1.09 13.40 14.18
CA LEU A 103 0.82 14.83 13.94
C LEU A 103 1.54 15.78 14.92
N ARG A 104 1.99 15.26 16.07
CA ARG A 104 2.77 16.03 17.06
C ARG A 104 4.27 15.97 16.81
N ASP A 105 4.73 15.14 15.90
CA ASP A 105 6.13 14.99 15.54
C ASP A 105 6.45 15.88 14.35
N PRO A 106 7.15 17.02 14.55
CA PRO A 106 7.44 17.97 13.46
C PRO A 106 8.33 17.36 12.38
N LEU A 107 9.27 16.50 12.75
CA LEU A 107 10.14 15.81 11.79
C LEU A 107 9.36 14.85 10.90
N PHE A 108 8.44 14.07 11.49
CA PHE A 108 7.56 13.20 10.74
C PHE A 108 6.64 13.99 9.80
N GLN A 109 6.10 15.12 10.27
CA GLN A 109 5.29 16.02 9.42
C GLN A 109 6.10 16.59 8.26
N GLU A 110 7.34 16.96 8.48
CA GLU A 110 8.25 17.43 7.42
C GLU A 110 8.46 16.33 6.36
N TYR A 111 8.77 15.09 6.77
CA TYR A 111 8.92 13.97 5.84
C TYR A 111 7.63 13.66 5.08
N MET A 112 6.47 13.80 5.70
CA MET A 112 5.18 13.54 5.10
C MET A 112 4.59 14.73 4.31
N SER A 113 5.31 15.87 4.23
CA SER A 113 4.84 17.07 3.52
C SER A 113 5.10 17.07 2.00
N GLY A 114 5.83 16.08 1.49
CA GLY A 114 6.17 15.97 0.09
C GLY A 114 4.97 15.65 -0.81
N GLU A 115 5.22 15.57 -2.11
CA GLU A 115 4.24 15.15 -3.10
C GLU A 115 3.78 13.71 -2.80
N LYS A 116 2.45 13.51 -2.82
CA LYS A 116 1.85 12.24 -2.41
C LYS A 116 1.74 11.25 -3.56
N GLN A 117 1.93 9.96 -3.24
CA GLN A 117 1.63 8.84 -4.14
C GLN A 117 2.36 8.92 -5.49
N VAL A 118 3.62 9.39 -5.46
CA VAL A 118 4.43 9.52 -6.68
C VAL A 118 4.85 8.15 -7.18
N ILE A 119 4.48 7.86 -8.42
CA ILE A 119 4.83 6.60 -9.08
C ILE A 119 6.09 6.81 -9.92
N MET A 120 7.07 5.97 -9.71
CA MET A 120 8.26 5.88 -10.55
C MET A 120 8.39 4.47 -11.12
N THR A 121 8.86 4.41 -12.35
CA THR A 121 9.17 3.16 -13.04
C THR A 121 10.60 3.17 -13.53
N GLY A 122 11.19 2.01 -13.66
CA GLY A 122 12.53 1.83 -14.18
C GLY A 122 12.74 0.41 -14.67
N GLU A 123 13.90 0.14 -15.19
CA GLU A 123 14.32 -1.21 -15.58
C GLU A 123 15.53 -1.63 -14.76
N LEU A 124 15.51 -2.84 -14.23
CA LEU A 124 16.59 -3.42 -13.46
C LEU A 124 16.71 -4.90 -13.81
N PHE A 125 17.90 -5.31 -14.26
CA PHE A 125 18.19 -6.69 -14.69
C PHE A 125 17.21 -7.21 -15.76
N GLY A 126 16.86 -6.37 -16.75
CA GLY A 126 15.94 -6.74 -17.83
C GLY A 126 14.48 -6.88 -17.40
N SER A 127 14.12 -6.43 -16.20
CA SER A 127 12.76 -6.46 -15.67
C SER A 127 12.27 -5.05 -15.35
N LYS A 128 11.07 -4.72 -15.81
CA LYS A 128 10.41 -3.46 -15.49
C LYS A 128 10.02 -3.45 -14.01
N ARG A 129 10.30 -2.35 -13.35
CA ARG A 129 10.06 -2.13 -11.92
C ARG A 129 9.13 -0.95 -11.71
N LYS A 130 8.34 -1.02 -10.64
CA LYS A 130 7.49 0.08 -10.17
C LYS A 130 7.64 0.30 -8.69
N ILE A 131 7.62 1.57 -8.29
CA ILE A 131 7.48 1.98 -6.89
C ILE A 131 6.41 3.06 -6.80
N LYS A 132 5.77 3.15 -5.66
CA LYS A 132 4.86 4.24 -5.30
C LYS A 132 5.31 4.78 -3.95
N MET A 133 5.66 6.07 -3.92
CA MET A 133 6.18 6.74 -2.74
C MET A 133 5.08 7.53 -2.06
N ASP A 134 4.94 7.36 -0.76
CA ASP A 134 3.91 8.04 0.04
C ASP A 134 4.17 9.53 0.19
N SER A 135 5.45 9.91 0.19
CA SER A 135 5.89 11.31 0.21
C SER A 135 7.19 11.46 -0.56
N TYR A 136 7.20 12.31 -1.56
CA TYR A 136 8.34 12.58 -2.42
C TYR A 136 8.78 14.04 -2.31
N HIS A 137 10.06 14.24 -2.04
CA HIS A 137 10.71 15.54 -2.03
C HIS A 137 11.73 15.57 -3.17
N PRO A 138 11.47 16.34 -4.25
CA PRO A 138 12.47 16.53 -5.28
C PRO A 138 13.66 17.28 -4.68
N GLY A 139 14.88 16.74 -4.88
CA GLY A 139 16.13 17.31 -4.41
C GLY A 139 16.55 18.58 -5.15
#